data_d4392902ab7a4900aeeba645a1d4037f
#
_entry.id   d4392902ab7a4900aeeba645a1d4037f
#
_cell.length_a   1.000
_cell.length_b   1.000
_cell.length_c   1.000
_cell.angle_alpha   90.00
_cell.angle_beta   90.00
_cell.angle_gamma   90.00
#
_symmetry.space_group_name_H-M   'P 1'
#
loop_
_entity.id
_entity.type
_entity.pdbx_description
1 polymer ?
#
loop_
_entity_poly.entity_id
_entity_poly.type
_entity_poly.pdbx_seq_one_letter_code
_entity_poly.pdbx_strand_id
1 'polypeptide(L)'
;MANNNFKKRLASYGGALTTKLKQSLLNRKNVAFGNLIKSIKSKVTHKGDVSSLNISMMNYGWFINKNYKPSKLPPVDLILAWMDKKGIKMNRSKSKYKLRTRKQVAYLIARKIQQEGFATYNKHGIGWFDLVIQQELKRLRNNVAMDLFNEVQSMTINTFSKTGDGKIFKRY
;
A
#
# COMPACT_ATOMS: atom_id res chain seq x y z
N MET A 1 11.77 -4.69 29.51
CA MET A 1 12.73 -4.59 28.39
C MET A 1 12.16 -5.11 27.06
N ALA A 2 11.36 -6.17 27.02
CA ALA A 2 10.74 -6.73 25.79
C ALA A 2 9.91 -5.72 24.97
N ASN A 3 9.18 -4.82 25.62
CA ASN A 3 8.30 -3.86 24.96
C ASN A 3 9.05 -2.88 24.02
N ASN A 4 10.31 -2.55 24.27
CA ASN A 4 11.06 -1.59 23.46
C ASN A 4 11.58 -2.22 22.14
N ASN A 5 11.92 -3.51 22.15
CA ASN A 5 12.32 -4.24 20.95
C ASN A 5 11.14 -4.46 19.99
N PHE A 6 9.96 -4.80 20.54
CA PHE A 6 8.75 -4.93 19.76
C PHE A 6 8.35 -3.62 19.06
N LYS A 7 8.44 -2.49 19.78
CA LYS A 7 8.17 -1.15 19.22
C LYS A 7 9.10 -0.83 18.05
N LYS A 8 10.41 -1.05 18.20
CA LYS A 8 11.39 -0.84 17.13
C LYS A 8 11.10 -1.72 15.90
N ARG A 9 10.77 -3.00 16.12
CA ARG A 9 10.42 -3.94 15.04
C ARG A 9 9.15 -3.51 14.29
N LEU A 10 8.12 -3.08 15.03
CA LEU A 10 6.88 -2.60 14.43
C LEU A 10 7.11 -1.32 13.60
N ALA A 11 7.98 -0.41 14.06
CA ALA A 11 8.35 0.79 13.30
C ALA A 11 9.15 0.44 12.03
N SER A 12 10.12 -0.47 12.13
CA SER A 12 10.88 -0.98 10.99
C SER A 12 9.97 -1.64 9.96
N TYR A 13 9.04 -2.48 10.43
CA TYR A 13 8.03 -3.10 9.58
C TYR A 13 7.14 -2.06 8.88
N GLY A 14 6.70 -1.02 9.58
CA GLY A 14 5.93 0.08 9.01
C GLY A 14 6.68 0.82 7.90
N GLY A 15 7.97 1.04 8.07
CA GLY A 15 8.85 1.61 7.05
C GLY A 15 8.96 0.73 5.80
N ALA A 16 9.22 -0.58 6.00
CA ALA A 16 9.30 -1.56 4.91
C ALA A 16 7.98 -1.67 4.15
N LEU A 17 6.85 -1.73 4.86
CA LEU A 17 5.51 -1.78 4.27
C LEU A 17 5.22 -0.52 3.45
N THR A 18 5.54 0.67 3.98
CA THR A 18 5.40 1.93 3.26
C THR A 18 6.21 1.94 1.97
N THR A 19 7.44 1.45 1.99
CA THR A 19 8.30 1.33 0.80
C THR A 19 7.68 0.40 -0.24
N LYS A 20 7.17 -0.76 0.16
CA LYS A 20 6.52 -1.72 -0.73
C LYS A 20 5.22 -1.17 -1.35
N LEU A 21 4.42 -0.44 -0.58
CA LEU A 21 3.23 0.24 -1.09
C LEU A 21 3.60 1.28 -2.15
N LYS A 22 4.63 2.10 -1.91
CA LYS A 22 5.14 3.08 -2.89
C LYS A 22 5.65 2.39 -4.14
N GLN A 23 6.42 1.30 -3.99
CA GLN A 23 6.95 0.53 -5.11
C GLN A 23 5.82 -0.13 -5.93
N SER A 24 4.79 -0.65 -5.28
CA SER A 24 3.61 -1.22 -5.95
C SER A 24 2.92 -0.19 -6.86
N LEU A 25 2.79 1.08 -6.40
CA LEU A 25 2.26 2.15 -7.22
C LEU A 25 3.16 2.51 -8.40
N LEU A 26 4.47 2.57 -8.20
CA LEU A 26 5.45 2.85 -9.25
C LEU A 26 5.41 1.77 -10.34
N ASN A 27 5.47 0.50 -9.95
CA ASN A 27 5.49 -0.64 -10.88
C ASN A 27 4.21 -0.70 -11.72
N ARG A 28 3.09 -0.25 -11.17
CA ARG A 28 1.79 -0.22 -11.87
C ARG A 28 1.60 1.03 -12.74
N LYS A 29 2.61 1.89 -12.87
CA LYS A 29 2.56 3.14 -13.65
C LYS A 29 1.41 4.07 -13.24
N ASN A 30 0.96 3.98 -11.98
CA ASN A 30 -0.16 4.75 -11.43
C ASN A 30 0.23 6.16 -11.01
N VAL A 31 1.39 6.64 -11.43
CA VAL A 31 1.95 7.90 -10.98
C VAL A 31 1.81 8.94 -12.07
N ALA A 32 0.90 9.90 -11.90
CA ALA A 32 0.86 11.10 -12.72
C ALA A 32 1.58 12.26 -12.03
N PHE A 33 1.23 12.56 -10.79
CA PHE A 33 1.75 13.70 -10.04
C PHE A 33 2.66 13.32 -8.86
N GLY A 34 2.71 12.06 -8.48
CA GLY A 34 3.51 11.56 -7.37
C GLY A 34 2.94 11.90 -5.97
N ASN A 35 1.85 12.65 -5.89
CA ASN A 35 1.28 13.12 -4.61
C ASN A 35 0.82 11.96 -3.73
N LEU A 36 0.20 10.92 -4.31
CA LEU A 36 -0.20 9.74 -3.58
C LEU A 36 1.00 9.04 -2.95
N ILE A 37 2.07 8.85 -3.70
CA ILE A 37 3.30 8.22 -3.21
C ILE A 37 3.90 9.01 -2.05
N LYS A 38 3.96 10.34 -2.17
CA LYS A 38 4.48 11.22 -1.12
C LYS A 38 3.61 11.20 0.13
N SER A 39 2.30 10.98 -0.01
CA SER A 39 1.35 10.97 1.11
C SER A 39 1.33 9.67 1.91
N ILE A 40 1.88 8.57 1.37
CA ILE A 40 1.90 7.29 2.08
C ILE A 40 2.93 7.38 3.21
N LYS A 41 2.44 7.30 4.44
CA LYS A 41 3.23 7.36 5.68
C LYS A 41 2.78 6.26 6.63
N SER A 42 3.69 5.80 7.47
CA SER A 42 3.38 4.91 8.59
C SER A 42 3.69 5.61 9.90
N LYS A 43 2.88 5.36 10.92
CA LYS A 43 3.08 5.82 12.29
C LYS A 43 2.73 4.71 13.27
N VAL A 44 3.64 4.42 14.18
CA VAL A 44 3.36 3.52 15.30
C VAL A 44 2.87 4.35 16.47
N THR A 45 1.75 3.94 17.05
CA THR A 45 1.19 4.54 18.27
C THR A 45 1.10 3.47 19.35
N HIS A 46 1.27 3.90 20.60
CA HIS A 46 1.21 3.04 21.77
C HIS A 46 0.19 3.62 22.74
N LYS A 47 -0.70 2.77 23.25
CA LYS A 47 -1.68 3.15 24.27
C LYS A 47 -1.76 1.97 25.26
N GLY A 48 -1.16 2.16 26.44
CA GLY A 48 -1.00 1.05 27.40
C GLY A 48 -0.18 -0.08 26.76
N ASP A 49 -0.70 -1.30 26.84
CA ASP A 49 -0.06 -2.50 26.29
C ASP A 49 -0.32 -2.73 24.78
N VAL A 50 -1.15 -1.88 24.18
CA VAL A 50 -1.51 -2.00 22.77
C VAL A 50 -0.60 -1.13 21.89
N SER A 51 0.02 -1.75 20.91
CA SER A 51 0.80 -1.08 19.87
C SER A 51 0.08 -1.18 18.53
N SER A 52 -0.14 -0.05 17.88
CA SER A 52 -0.84 0.03 16.59
C SER A 52 0.05 0.62 15.51
N LEU A 53 0.11 -0.03 14.36
CA LEU A 53 0.73 0.51 13.16
C LEU A 53 -0.35 1.14 12.28
N ASN A 54 -0.29 2.46 12.13
CA ASN A 54 -1.22 3.23 11.32
C ASN A 54 -0.57 3.58 9.98
N ILE A 55 -1.27 3.33 8.87
CA ILE A 55 -0.85 3.74 7.54
C ILE A 55 -1.83 4.80 7.07
N SER A 56 -1.31 5.95 6.68
CA SER A 56 -2.08 7.06 6.14
C SER A 56 -1.71 7.33 4.69
N MET A 57 -2.70 7.75 3.90
CA MET A 57 -2.52 8.18 2.51
C MET A 57 -3.64 9.13 2.09
N MET A 58 -3.50 9.80 0.98
CA MET A 58 -4.57 10.62 0.41
C MET A 58 -5.79 9.76 0.04
N ASN A 59 -6.99 10.28 0.30
CA ASN A 59 -8.26 9.56 0.12
C ASN A 59 -8.46 8.97 -1.27
N TYR A 60 -7.98 9.64 -2.32
CA TYR A 60 -8.13 9.12 -3.67
C TYR A 60 -7.34 7.81 -3.92
N GLY A 61 -6.39 7.46 -3.06
CA GLY A 61 -5.72 6.16 -3.09
C GLY A 61 -6.69 5.00 -2.93
N TRP A 62 -7.73 5.16 -2.11
CA TRP A 62 -8.81 4.18 -1.97
C TRP A 62 -9.66 4.05 -3.23
N PHE A 63 -9.94 5.18 -3.89
CA PHE A 63 -10.71 5.18 -5.14
C PHE A 63 -9.98 4.41 -6.24
N ILE A 64 -8.65 4.58 -6.33
CA ILE A 64 -7.82 3.81 -7.25
C ILE A 64 -7.83 2.32 -6.88
N ASN A 65 -7.67 2.00 -5.57
CA ASN A 65 -7.60 0.63 -5.10
C ASN A 65 -8.89 -0.16 -5.35
N LYS A 66 -10.05 0.46 -5.13
CA LYS A 66 -11.38 -0.17 -5.22
C LYS A 66 -12.05 -0.01 -6.58
N ASN A 67 -11.40 0.61 -7.55
CA ASN A 67 -12.04 0.97 -8.83
C ASN A 67 -13.35 1.74 -8.65
N TYR A 68 -13.34 2.72 -7.79
CA TYR A 68 -14.53 3.51 -7.49
C TYR A 68 -15.07 4.22 -8.73
N LYS A 69 -16.39 4.11 -8.95
CA LYS A 69 -17.11 4.86 -9.97
C LYS A 69 -17.63 6.17 -9.35
N PRO A 70 -17.14 7.34 -9.78
CA PRO A 70 -17.64 8.59 -9.23
C PRO A 70 -19.10 8.82 -9.66
N SER A 71 -19.94 9.29 -8.73
CA SER A 71 -21.35 9.63 -9.01
C SER A 71 -21.47 10.83 -9.94
N LYS A 72 -20.52 11.77 -9.84
CA LYS A 72 -20.46 12.97 -10.69
C LYS A 72 -19.37 12.85 -11.73
N LEU A 73 -19.53 13.56 -12.84
CA LEU A 73 -18.50 13.65 -13.88
C LEU A 73 -17.20 14.22 -13.29
N PRO A 74 -16.05 13.56 -13.43
CA PRO A 74 -14.77 14.13 -13.03
C PRO A 74 -14.50 15.46 -13.74
N PRO A 75 -13.90 16.45 -13.06
CA PRO A 75 -13.61 17.75 -13.67
C PRO A 75 -12.71 17.59 -14.90
N VAL A 76 -13.19 18.11 -16.03
CA VAL A 76 -12.51 17.96 -17.34
C VAL A 76 -11.11 18.59 -17.33
N ASP A 77 -10.93 19.69 -16.59
CA ASP A 77 -9.64 20.38 -16.50
C ASP A 77 -8.59 19.54 -15.76
N LEU A 78 -9.00 18.76 -14.74
CA LEU A 78 -8.09 17.81 -14.08
C LEU A 78 -7.68 16.66 -15.02
N ILE A 79 -8.60 16.22 -15.87
CA ILE A 79 -8.28 15.21 -16.89
C ILE A 79 -7.35 15.79 -17.96
N LEU A 80 -7.52 17.04 -18.36
CA LEU A 80 -6.58 17.73 -19.25
C LEU A 80 -5.17 17.78 -18.65
N ALA A 81 -5.05 18.26 -17.41
CA ALA A 81 -3.77 18.30 -16.72
C ALA A 81 -3.13 16.90 -16.57
N TRP A 82 -3.94 15.88 -16.32
CA TRP A 82 -3.48 14.49 -16.30
C TRP A 82 -2.99 14.02 -17.69
N MET A 83 -3.72 14.35 -18.77
CA MET A 83 -3.32 14.02 -20.15
C MET A 83 -1.98 14.67 -20.51
N ASP A 84 -1.76 15.93 -20.11
CA ASP A 84 -0.50 16.64 -20.32
C ASP A 84 0.65 15.95 -19.59
N LYS A 85 0.44 15.64 -18.31
CA LYS A 85 1.46 14.95 -17.50
C LYS A 85 1.82 13.57 -18.03
N LYS A 86 0.86 12.86 -18.62
CA LYS A 86 1.08 11.53 -19.23
C LYS A 86 1.60 11.61 -20.67
N GLY A 87 1.74 12.80 -21.23
CA GLY A 87 2.18 12.98 -22.61
C GLY A 87 1.21 12.41 -23.64
N ILE A 88 -0.10 12.38 -23.30
CA ILE A 88 -1.12 11.86 -24.23
C ILE A 88 -1.30 12.82 -25.39
N LYS A 89 -0.75 12.44 -26.53
CA LYS A 89 -0.86 13.18 -27.78
C LYS A 89 -2.12 12.75 -28.55
N MET A 90 -2.80 13.71 -29.14
CA MET A 90 -3.93 13.42 -30.04
C MET A 90 -3.42 12.96 -31.40
N ASN A 91 -3.75 11.73 -31.76
CA ASN A 91 -3.44 11.25 -33.10
C ASN A 91 -4.64 11.55 -34.02
N ARG A 92 -4.60 12.69 -34.70
CA ARG A 92 -5.67 13.16 -35.60
C ARG A 92 -5.88 12.27 -36.83
N SER A 93 -4.85 11.56 -37.27
CA SER A 93 -4.87 10.79 -38.52
C SER A 93 -5.50 9.40 -38.39
N LYS A 94 -5.56 8.81 -37.20
CA LYS A 94 -6.07 7.45 -36.99
C LYS A 94 -7.46 7.39 -36.37
N SER A 95 -8.09 8.52 -36.06
CA SER A 95 -9.42 8.53 -35.44
C SER A 95 -10.52 8.46 -36.50
N LYS A 96 -11.28 7.36 -36.52
CA LYS A 96 -12.52 7.20 -37.26
C LYS A 96 -13.57 8.29 -36.93
N TYR A 97 -13.42 8.88 -35.76
CA TYR A 97 -14.20 10.02 -35.28
C TYR A 97 -13.31 11.25 -35.28
N LYS A 98 -13.67 12.28 -36.03
CA LYS A 98 -13.00 13.60 -36.08
C LYS A 98 -13.12 14.32 -34.72
N LEU A 99 -12.50 13.77 -33.67
CA LEU A 99 -12.41 14.43 -32.36
C LEU A 99 -11.51 15.66 -32.51
N ARG A 100 -12.13 16.85 -32.42
CA ARG A 100 -11.54 18.10 -32.88
C ARG A 100 -10.70 18.82 -31.85
N THR A 101 -10.94 18.57 -30.54
CA THR A 101 -10.24 19.29 -29.46
C THR A 101 -9.80 18.38 -28.33
N ARG A 102 -8.71 18.76 -27.64
CA ARG A 102 -8.24 18.05 -26.43
C ARG A 102 -9.32 18.02 -25.33
N LYS A 103 -10.10 19.10 -25.22
CA LYS A 103 -11.19 19.22 -24.24
C LYS A 103 -12.29 18.18 -24.48
N GLN A 104 -12.63 17.92 -25.76
CA GLN A 104 -13.59 16.85 -26.11
C GLN A 104 -13.05 15.46 -25.72
N VAL A 105 -11.78 15.19 -25.96
CA VAL A 105 -11.16 13.92 -25.55
C VAL A 105 -11.16 13.79 -24.03
N ALA A 106 -10.77 14.84 -23.30
CA ALA A 106 -10.82 14.85 -21.85
C ALA A 106 -12.23 14.62 -21.29
N TYR A 107 -13.25 15.22 -21.92
CA TYR A 107 -14.66 14.99 -21.57
C TYR A 107 -15.06 13.51 -21.77
N LEU A 108 -14.71 12.91 -22.92
CA LEU A 108 -15.01 11.49 -23.15
C LEU A 108 -14.29 10.56 -22.16
N ILE A 109 -13.06 10.88 -21.77
CA ILE A 109 -12.33 10.17 -20.72
C ILE A 109 -13.06 10.32 -19.39
N ALA A 110 -13.45 11.54 -19.01
CA ALA A 110 -14.20 11.81 -17.78
C ALA A 110 -15.52 11.01 -17.73
N ARG A 111 -16.27 11.03 -18.84
CA ARG A 111 -17.53 10.26 -18.96
C ARG A 111 -17.29 8.75 -18.83
N LYS A 112 -16.24 8.23 -19.44
CA LYS A 112 -15.89 6.81 -19.32
C LYS A 112 -15.47 6.43 -17.91
N ILE A 113 -14.70 7.29 -17.21
CA ILE A 113 -14.38 7.11 -15.80
C ILE A 113 -15.64 7.08 -14.94
N GLN A 114 -16.60 7.96 -15.21
CA GLN A 114 -17.88 7.98 -14.50
C GLN A 114 -18.66 6.67 -14.69
N GLN A 115 -18.71 6.15 -15.90
CA GLN A 115 -19.49 4.95 -16.25
C GLN A 115 -18.81 3.65 -15.79
N GLU A 116 -17.50 3.52 -15.98
CA GLU A 116 -16.74 2.28 -15.83
C GLU A 116 -15.76 2.29 -14.65
N GLY A 117 -15.53 3.46 -14.06
CA GLY A 117 -14.53 3.67 -13.02
C GLY A 117 -13.13 3.91 -13.55
N PHE A 118 -12.18 4.11 -12.66
CA PHE A 118 -10.78 4.40 -13.00
C PHE A 118 -10.04 3.21 -13.62
N ALA A 119 -10.50 1.99 -13.41
CA ALA A 119 -9.84 0.77 -13.90
C ALA A 119 -9.80 0.66 -15.42
N THR A 120 -10.71 1.30 -16.13
CA THR A 120 -10.73 1.29 -17.60
C THR A 120 -9.43 1.81 -18.19
N TYR A 121 -8.83 2.82 -17.55
CA TYR A 121 -7.56 3.41 -17.96
C TYR A 121 -6.37 2.90 -17.16
N ASN A 122 -6.64 2.13 -16.10
CA ASN A 122 -5.62 1.67 -15.18
C ASN A 122 -5.95 0.31 -14.57
N LYS A 123 -6.14 -0.69 -15.42
CA LYS A 123 -6.41 -2.09 -15.01
C LYS A 123 -5.42 -2.62 -13.96
N HIS A 124 -4.20 -2.11 -13.97
CA HIS A 124 -3.14 -2.50 -13.03
C HIS A 124 -3.27 -1.80 -11.66
N GLY A 125 -4.18 -0.81 -11.50
CA GLY A 125 -4.35 -0.06 -10.26
C GLY A 125 -5.22 -0.74 -9.21
N ILE A 126 -6.09 -1.66 -9.61
CA ILE A 126 -7.03 -2.31 -8.69
C ILE A 126 -6.29 -3.22 -7.72
N GLY A 127 -6.65 -3.11 -6.43
CA GLY A 127 -6.11 -3.98 -5.39
C GLY A 127 -4.63 -3.76 -5.07
N TRP A 128 -4.02 -2.66 -5.51
CA TRP A 128 -2.60 -2.37 -5.29
C TRP A 128 -2.24 -2.34 -3.80
N PHE A 129 -3.14 -1.80 -2.99
CA PHE A 129 -2.97 -1.71 -1.54
C PHE A 129 -3.29 -3.05 -0.89
N ASP A 130 -4.44 -3.63 -1.19
CA ASP A 130 -4.93 -4.86 -0.58
C ASP A 130 -3.95 -6.02 -0.78
N LEU A 131 -3.40 -6.18 -1.99
CA LEU A 131 -2.42 -7.24 -2.30
C LEU A 131 -1.14 -7.10 -1.47
N VAL A 132 -0.59 -5.88 -1.37
CA VAL A 132 0.62 -5.65 -0.58
C VAL A 132 0.34 -5.89 0.90
N ILE A 133 -0.80 -5.39 1.42
CA ILE A 133 -1.17 -5.58 2.82
C ILE A 133 -1.32 -7.07 3.15
N GLN A 134 -2.04 -7.84 2.34
CA GLN A 134 -2.23 -9.29 2.57
C GLN A 134 -0.89 -10.04 2.62
N GLN A 135 0.00 -9.76 1.67
CA GLN A 135 1.32 -10.39 1.63
C GLN A 135 2.16 -10.04 2.86
N GLU A 136 2.17 -8.77 3.24
CA GLU A 136 3.00 -8.31 4.36
C GLU A 136 2.42 -8.71 5.72
N LEU A 137 1.10 -8.76 5.89
CA LEU A 137 0.47 -9.28 7.11
C LEU A 137 0.82 -10.76 7.33
N LYS A 138 0.83 -11.57 6.26
CA LYS A 138 1.27 -12.97 6.36
C LYS A 138 2.72 -13.07 6.85
N ARG A 139 3.60 -12.23 6.31
CA ARG A 139 5.02 -12.19 6.74
C ARG A 139 5.16 -11.71 8.18
N LEU A 140 4.44 -10.65 8.56
CA LEU A 140 4.46 -10.13 9.94
C LEU A 140 4.02 -11.19 10.92
N ARG A 141 2.90 -11.86 10.64
CA ARG A 141 2.38 -12.94 11.50
C ARG A 141 3.42 -14.03 11.72
N ASN A 142 4.08 -14.48 10.65
CA ASN A 142 5.09 -15.53 10.76
C ASN A 142 6.31 -15.05 11.57
N ASN A 143 6.77 -13.82 11.36
CA ASN A 143 7.91 -13.27 12.09
C ASN A 143 7.58 -13.09 13.59
N VAL A 144 6.39 -12.58 13.92
CA VAL A 144 5.95 -12.43 15.32
C VAL A 144 5.81 -13.79 16.00
N ALA A 145 5.28 -14.79 15.31
CA ALA A 145 5.18 -16.15 15.85
C ALA A 145 6.55 -16.74 16.16
N MET A 146 7.53 -16.59 15.27
CA MET A 146 8.90 -17.03 15.48
C MET A 146 9.58 -16.28 16.64
N ASP A 147 9.37 -14.97 16.74
CA ASP A 147 9.93 -14.16 17.83
C ASP A 147 9.38 -14.60 19.20
N LEU A 148 8.06 -14.81 19.30
CA LEU A 148 7.41 -15.31 20.51
C LEU A 148 7.90 -16.70 20.88
N PHE A 149 8.04 -17.60 19.89
CA PHE A 149 8.58 -18.94 20.11
C PHE A 149 10.00 -18.88 20.69
N ASN A 150 10.88 -18.08 20.10
CA ASN A 150 12.26 -17.91 20.56
C ASN A 150 12.32 -17.31 21.98
N GLU A 151 11.42 -16.35 22.28
CA GLU A 151 11.35 -15.73 23.61
C GLU A 151 10.90 -16.75 24.66
N VAL A 152 9.85 -17.52 24.41
CA VAL A 152 9.38 -18.60 25.29
C VAL A 152 10.48 -19.65 25.49
N GLN A 153 11.14 -20.07 24.42
CA GLN A 153 12.25 -21.04 24.50
C GLN A 153 13.40 -20.51 25.39
N SER A 154 13.79 -19.24 25.21
CA SER A 154 14.85 -18.62 26.01
C SER A 154 14.47 -18.50 27.49
N MET A 155 13.21 -18.14 27.79
CA MET A 155 12.69 -18.08 29.16
C MET A 155 12.70 -19.47 29.81
N THR A 156 12.25 -20.48 29.07
CA THR A 156 12.22 -21.88 29.54
C THR A 156 13.62 -22.36 29.85
N ILE A 157 14.59 -22.20 28.95
CA ILE A 157 15.98 -22.57 29.19
C ILE A 157 16.57 -21.84 30.41
N ASN A 158 16.34 -20.52 30.52
CA ASN A 158 16.84 -19.73 31.64
C ASN A 158 16.20 -20.14 32.97
N THR A 159 14.97 -20.57 32.98
CA THR A 159 14.27 -21.03 34.19
C THR A 159 14.87 -22.39 34.64
N PHE A 160 15.00 -23.32 33.71
CA PHE A 160 15.59 -24.65 34.04
C PHE A 160 17.06 -24.57 34.40
N SER A 161 17.85 -23.67 33.82
CA SER A 161 19.26 -23.48 34.21
C SER A 161 19.42 -22.88 35.60
N LYS A 162 18.47 -22.09 36.09
CA LYS A 162 18.47 -21.51 37.44
C LYS A 162 17.99 -22.47 38.51
N THR A 163 17.17 -23.46 38.19
CA THR A 163 16.64 -24.45 39.13
C THR A 163 17.56 -25.64 39.37
N GLY A 164 18.78 -25.64 38.80
CA GLY A 164 19.82 -26.61 39.15
C GLY A 164 19.69 -28.03 38.56
N ASP A 165 18.63 -28.31 37.79
CA ASP A 165 18.42 -29.59 37.12
C ASP A 165 19.06 -29.66 35.73
N GLY A 166 20.29 -29.21 35.62
CA GLY A 166 21.08 -29.10 34.38
C GLY A 166 21.42 -30.40 33.65
N LYS A 167 20.66 -31.49 33.80
CA LYS A 167 20.98 -32.79 33.18
C LYS A 167 20.07 -33.26 32.05
N ILE A 168 19.04 -32.55 31.65
CA ILE A 168 18.01 -33.15 30.78
C ILE A 168 18.07 -32.73 29.32
N PHE A 169 18.82 -31.73 28.90
CA PHE A 169 18.85 -31.37 27.48
C PHE A 169 20.25 -31.47 26.88
N LYS A 170 20.70 -32.69 26.60
CA LYS A 170 21.70 -32.92 25.53
C LYS A 170 20.99 -32.78 24.19
N ARG A 171 21.51 -31.87 23.35
CA ARG A 171 21.12 -31.72 21.96
C ARG A 171 21.24 -33.06 21.21
N TYR A 172 20.19 -33.47 20.54
CA TYR A 172 20.24 -34.35 19.40
C TYR A 172 20.30 -33.54 18.13
#